data_33576614ca3331946baeeb3e1fcd3285
#
_entry.id   33576614ca3331946baeeb3e1fcd3285
#
_cell.length_a   1.000
_cell.length_b   1.000
_cell.length_c   1.000
_cell.angle_alpha   90.00
_cell.angle_beta   90.00
_cell.angle_gamma   90.00
#
_symmetry.space_group_name_H-M   'P 1'
#
loop_
_entity.id
_entity.type
_entity.pdbx_description
1 polymer ?
#
loop_
_entity_poly.entity_id
_entity_poly.type
_entity_poly.pdbx_seq_one_letter_code
_entity_poly.pdbx_strand_id
1 'polypeptide(L)'
;MLFRSKSDKTIGPRKILVNKGVHPEEKPIWIEGPHMYKINGKYFLMDAEGGTSTWHSEVIFRSDSPMGTFTPWTKNPILTQRHLSAERPNPITCAGHADLIQTKEGDWWAVFLACRPINNKFENLGRETFLMPVRWSEDGFPYMTQGNETVPLILKRTGVKRDASVTFGNFEEIEDFDNASLGMQWITLRAPATELYSLSDTPGFLTLKCADVSAAEKDTPAFVCRRMQHHKFESTTRMLFNPSNEKDKAGMLLFKDEKHQYLFAVNRQGENKSVFLKRIGESEQILASDTISGNTKEIYLKVISQG
;
A
#
# COMPACT_ATOMS: atom_id res chain seq x y z
N MET A 1 -29.58 8.22 -5.74
CA MET A 1 -29.97 8.54 -4.36
C MET A 1 -29.09 9.69 -3.90
N LEU A 2 -29.63 10.71 -3.26
CA LEU A 2 -28.88 11.85 -2.76
C LEU A 2 -28.75 11.76 -1.25
N PHE A 3 -27.64 12.26 -0.71
CA PHE A 3 -27.42 12.35 0.73
C PHE A 3 -27.69 13.79 1.20
N ARG A 4 -28.47 13.94 2.27
CA ARG A 4 -28.72 15.23 2.89
C ARG A 4 -27.96 15.32 4.21
N SER A 5 -26.86 16.06 4.22
CA SER A 5 -25.97 16.20 5.39
C SER A 5 -26.66 16.73 6.64
N LYS A 6 -27.61 17.67 6.49
CA LYS A 6 -28.36 18.23 7.63
C LYS A 6 -29.22 17.21 8.39
N SER A 7 -29.66 16.14 7.75
CA SER A 7 -30.48 15.10 8.35
C SER A 7 -29.79 13.75 8.44
N ASP A 8 -28.55 13.66 7.97
CA ASP A 8 -27.74 12.44 7.90
C ASP A 8 -28.49 11.26 7.25
N LYS A 9 -29.23 11.56 6.20
CA LYS A 9 -30.11 10.59 5.52
C LYS A 9 -30.00 10.68 4.01
N THR A 10 -30.13 9.55 3.36
CA THR A 10 -30.36 9.49 1.92
C THR A 10 -31.79 9.92 1.59
N ILE A 11 -31.97 10.66 0.50
CA ILE A 11 -33.27 11.18 0.05
C ILE A 11 -33.50 10.85 -1.41
N GLY A 12 -34.78 10.78 -1.78
CA GLY A 12 -35.25 10.55 -3.15
C GLY A 12 -35.10 9.08 -3.61
N PRO A 13 -35.56 8.79 -4.82
CA PRO A 13 -35.53 7.45 -5.39
C PRO A 13 -34.09 7.00 -5.72
N ARG A 14 -33.86 5.71 -5.67
CA ARG A 14 -32.63 5.11 -6.19
C ARG A 14 -32.61 5.22 -7.72
N LYS A 15 -31.49 5.63 -8.29
CA LYS A 15 -31.24 5.66 -9.73
C LYS A 15 -29.86 5.08 -10.00
N ILE A 16 -29.76 4.20 -10.99
CA ILE A 16 -28.49 3.73 -11.56
C ILE A 16 -28.06 4.82 -12.56
N LEU A 17 -26.91 5.43 -12.33
CA LEU A 17 -26.34 6.47 -13.19
C LEU A 17 -25.57 5.86 -14.35
N VAL A 18 -24.75 4.86 -14.07
CA VAL A 18 -23.99 4.07 -15.04
C VAL A 18 -24.21 2.60 -14.74
N ASN A 19 -24.42 1.81 -15.78
CA ASN A 19 -24.57 0.36 -15.71
C ASN A 19 -23.65 -0.28 -16.73
N LYS A 20 -22.70 -1.08 -16.28
CA LYS A 20 -21.56 -1.64 -17.04
C LYS A 20 -20.46 -0.59 -17.31
N GLY A 21 -19.31 -1.07 -17.80
CA GLY A 21 -18.18 -0.22 -18.13
C GLY A 21 -18.37 0.58 -19.42
N VAL A 22 -17.34 1.34 -19.79
CA VAL A 22 -17.35 2.19 -21.00
C VAL A 22 -17.33 1.33 -22.27
N HIS A 23 -16.62 0.19 -22.23
CA HIS A 23 -16.47 -0.75 -23.34
C HIS A 23 -17.00 -2.15 -22.94
N PRO A 24 -18.32 -2.36 -22.87
CA PRO A 24 -18.91 -3.64 -22.45
C PRO A 24 -18.45 -4.84 -23.27
N GLU A 25 -18.08 -4.61 -24.54
CA GLU A 25 -17.53 -5.64 -25.45
C GLU A 25 -16.15 -6.13 -25.03
N GLU A 26 -15.35 -5.33 -24.33
CA GLU A 26 -14.08 -5.73 -23.74
C GLU A 26 -14.25 -6.52 -22.43
N LYS A 27 -15.51 -6.75 -22.02
CA LYS A 27 -15.86 -7.42 -20.74
C LYS A 27 -15.16 -6.77 -19.54
N PRO A 28 -15.33 -5.45 -19.33
CA PRO A 28 -14.72 -4.79 -18.20
C PRO A 28 -15.22 -5.47 -16.92
N ILE A 29 -14.27 -5.83 -16.05
CA ILE A 29 -14.58 -6.36 -14.74
C ILE A 29 -14.90 -5.16 -13.85
N TRP A 30 -16.11 -5.15 -13.31
CA TRP A 30 -16.66 -4.13 -12.41
C TRP A 30 -16.42 -2.68 -12.85
N ILE A 31 -17.43 -1.88 -12.66
CA ILE A 31 -17.32 -0.44 -12.58
C ILE A 31 -17.59 -0.04 -11.13
N GLU A 32 -16.63 0.59 -10.49
CA GLU A 32 -16.61 0.77 -9.04
C GLU A 32 -15.91 2.08 -8.62
N GLY A 33 -15.93 2.39 -7.32
CA GLY A 33 -15.24 3.56 -6.77
C GLY A 33 -15.71 4.89 -7.33
N PRO A 34 -17.04 5.18 -7.40
CA PRO A 34 -17.55 6.37 -8.07
C PRO A 34 -17.22 7.65 -7.32
N HIS A 35 -16.63 8.61 -8.03
CA HIS A 35 -16.39 9.97 -7.56
C HIS A 35 -17.14 10.97 -8.44
N MET A 36 -17.99 11.80 -7.82
CA MET A 36 -18.77 12.80 -8.55
C MET A 36 -18.26 14.21 -8.28
N TYR A 37 -17.92 14.92 -9.35
CA TYR A 37 -17.44 16.30 -9.31
C TYR A 37 -18.40 17.23 -10.02
N LYS A 38 -18.58 18.45 -9.49
CA LYS A 38 -19.20 19.55 -10.21
C LYS A 38 -18.14 20.57 -10.61
N ILE A 39 -17.83 20.65 -11.90
CA ILE A 39 -16.78 21.50 -12.45
C ILE A 39 -17.36 22.30 -13.61
N ASN A 40 -17.23 23.63 -13.56
CA ASN A 40 -17.73 24.55 -14.58
C ASN A 40 -19.21 24.30 -14.95
N GLY A 41 -20.05 24.02 -13.96
CA GLY A 41 -21.50 23.81 -14.14
C GLY A 41 -21.88 22.42 -14.67
N LYS A 42 -20.94 21.57 -15.03
CA LYS A 42 -21.16 20.17 -15.45
C LYS A 42 -20.89 19.20 -14.31
N TYR A 43 -21.50 18.03 -14.35
CA TYR A 43 -21.26 16.95 -13.42
C TYR A 43 -20.44 15.88 -14.12
N PHE A 44 -19.32 15.54 -13.51
CA PHE A 44 -18.42 14.46 -13.94
C PHE A 44 -18.54 13.31 -12.96
N LEU A 45 -18.68 12.11 -13.46
CA LEU A 45 -18.63 10.88 -12.70
C LEU A 45 -17.39 10.10 -13.17
N MET A 46 -16.48 9.87 -12.25
CA MET A 46 -15.30 9.04 -12.46
C MET A 46 -15.52 7.70 -11.80
N ASP A 47 -15.07 6.65 -12.44
CA ASP A 47 -15.21 5.29 -11.96
C ASP A 47 -13.95 4.47 -12.33
N ALA A 48 -13.53 3.60 -11.43
CA ALA A 48 -12.53 2.59 -11.75
C ALA A 48 -13.16 1.44 -12.56
N GLU A 49 -12.40 0.88 -13.48
CA GLU A 49 -12.84 -0.20 -14.38
C GLU A 49 -11.72 -1.20 -14.65
N GLY A 50 -12.06 -2.44 -14.99
CA GLY A 50 -11.11 -3.46 -15.40
C GLY A 50 -10.56 -4.33 -14.26
N GLY A 51 -11.06 -4.14 -13.04
CA GLY A 51 -10.55 -4.79 -11.83
C GLY A 51 -9.21 -4.20 -11.40
N THR A 52 -8.66 -4.67 -10.27
CA THR A 52 -7.50 -4.06 -9.61
C THR A 52 -6.13 -4.59 -10.10
N SER A 53 -6.11 -5.35 -11.19
CA SER A 53 -4.92 -5.95 -11.78
C SER A 53 -4.43 -5.15 -13.01
N THR A 54 -3.73 -5.81 -13.93
CA THR A 54 -3.13 -5.20 -15.13
C THR A 54 -4.13 -4.52 -16.08
N TRP A 55 -5.42 -4.90 -16.01
CA TRP A 55 -6.50 -4.30 -16.81
C TRP A 55 -7.10 -3.04 -16.17
N HIS A 56 -6.65 -2.65 -14.99
CA HIS A 56 -7.17 -1.50 -14.25
C HIS A 56 -7.09 -0.22 -15.05
N SER A 57 -8.12 0.59 -14.93
CA SER A 57 -8.23 1.89 -15.59
C SER A 57 -9.16 2.81 -14.81
N GLU A 58 -9.12 4.10 -15.13
CA GLU A 58 -10.08 5.10 -14.69
C GLU A 58 -10.84 5.61 -15.90
N VAL A 59 -12.16 5.69 -15.79
CA VAL A 59 -13.05 6.18 -16.84
C VAL A 59 -13.86 7.35 -16.35
N ILE A 60 -14.42 8.16 -17.27
CA ILE A 60 -15.17 9.35 -16.92
C ILE A 60 -16.41 9.52 -17.79
N PHE A 61 -17.45 10.02 -17.15
CA PHE A 61 -18.73 10.37 -17.76
C PHE A 61 -19.09 11.80 -17.41
N ARG A 62 -19.93 12.43 -18.25
CA ARG A 62 -20.40 13.80 -18.02
C ARG A 62 -21.91 13.90 -18.15
N SER A 63 -22.53 14.76 -17.30
CA SER A 63 -23.95 15.07 -17.31
C SER A 63 -24.19 16.55 -16.98
N ASP A 64 -25.37 17.07 -17.37
CA ASP A 64 -25.81 18.40 -16.98
C ASP A 64 -26.44 18.45 -15.59
N SER A 65 -26.72 17.31 -14.99
CA SER A 65 -27.35 17.22 -13.68
C SER A 65 -26.86 16.00 -12.91
N PRO A 66 -26.80 16.06 -11.56
CA PRO A 66 -26.28 14.95 -10.75
C PRO A 66 -27.12 13.67 -10.84
N MET A 67 -28.35 13.78 -11.31
CA MET A 67 -29.27 12.67 -11.54
C MET A 67 -29.70 12.57 -13.03
N GLY A 68 -28.93 13.21 -13.92
CA GLY A 68 -29.18 13.20 -15.37
C GLY A 68 -28.68 11.91 -16.04
N THR A 69 -28.56 11.98 -17.36
CA THR A 69 -27.88 10.94 -18.16
C THR A 69 -26.41 11.25 -18.21
N PHE A 70 -25.60 10.28 -17.80
CA PHE A 70 -24.15 10.36 -17.84
C PHE A 70 -23.65 9.75 -19.15
N THR A 71 -22.99 10.55 -19.97
CA THR A 71 -22.42 10.13 -21.26
C THR A 71 -20.92 9.92 -21.11
N PRO A 72 -20.37 8.77 -21.50
CA PRO A 72 -18.95 8.51 -21.41
C PRO A 72 -18.15 9.39 -22.37
N TRP A 73 -16.94 9.74 -21.98
CA TRP A 73 -16.00 10.38 -22.91
C TRP A 73 -15.56 9.39 -23.99
N THR A 74 -15.51 9.87 -25.23
CA THR A 74 -15.15 9.01 -26.38
C THR A 74 -13.68 8.58 -26.39
N LYS A 75 -12.82 9.23 -25.58
CA LYS A 75 -11.42 8.90 -25.42
C LYS A 75 -11.11 8.24 -24.08
N ASN A 76 -12.10 7.62 -23.43
CA ASN A 76 -11.84 6.77 -22.27
C ASN A 76 -10.89 5.61 -22.62
N PRO A 77 -10.09 5.11 -21.65
CA PRO A 77 -9.98 5.57 -20.27
C PRO A 77 -9.15 6.85 -20.12
N ILE A 78 -9.38 7.60 -19.04
CA ILE A 78 -8.64 8.82 -18.70
C ILE A 78 -7.32 8.54 -17.98
N LEU A 79 -7.15 7.34 -17.48
CA LEU A 79 -5.91 6.81 -16.88
C LEU A 79 -5.88 5.30 -17.06
N THR A 80 -4.82 4.79 -17.65
CA THR A 80 -4.50 3.35 -17.67
C THR A 80 -3.07 3.11 -18.09
N GLN A 81 -2.56 1.90 -17.81
CA GLN A 81 -1.27 1.42 -18.31
C GLN A 81 -1.41 0.03 -18.97
N ARG A 82 -2.65 -0.44 -19.16
CA ARG A 82 -2.98 -1.81 -19.60
C ARG A 82 -2.51 -2.17 -21.02
N HIS A 83 -2.35 -1.16 -21.89
CA HIS A 83 -1.94 -1.38 -23.29
C HIS A 83 -0.41 -1.33 -23.48
N LEU A 84 0.32 -0.97 -22.42
CA LEU A 84 1.76 -0.77 -22.51
C LEU A 84 2.51 -2.07 -22.28
N SER A 85 3.62 -2.26 -22.99
CA SER A 85 4.51 -3.40 -22.77
C SER A 85 4.98 -3.50 -21.32
N ALA A 86 4.90 -4.69 -20.74
CA ALA A 86 5.46 -4.96 -19.43
C ALA A 86 6.99 -4.86 -19.40
N GLU A 87 7.65 -5.03 -20.56
CA GLU A 87 9.12 -4.99 -20.71
C GLU A 87 9.69 -3.57 -20.82
N ARG A 88 8.84 -2.52 -20.71
CA ARG A 88 9.33 -1.15 -20.69
C ARG A 88 10.14 -0.83 -19.43
N PRO A 89 11.09 0.11 -19.47
CA PRO A 89 11.86 0.50 -18.29
C PRO A 89 10.96 1.04 -17.18
N ASN A 90 11.18 0.56 -15.94
CA ASN A 90 10.45 0.99 -14.74
C ASN A 90 8.92 1.01 -14.94
N PRO A 91 8.31 -0.11 -15.31
CA PRO A 91 6.89 -0.15 -15.59
C PRO A 91 6.07 0.21 -14.35
N ILE A 92 5.12 1.11 -14.52
CA ILE A 92 4.04 1.31 -13.56
C ILE A 92 2.84 0.55 -14.12
N THR A 93 2.20 -0.27 -13.31
CA THR A 93 1.07 -1.13 -13.71
C THR A 93 -0.15 -0.88 -12.83
N CYS A 94 -1.28 -1.46 -13.18
CA CYS A 94 -2.50 -1.42 -12.36
C CYS A 94 -3.01 -0.02 -12.01
N ALA A 95 -2.76 0.98 -12.86
CA ALA A 95 -3.13 2.37 -12.60
C ALA A 95 -4.62 2.63 -12.79
N GLY A 96 -5.28 3.20 -11.78
CA GLY A 96 -6.70 3.54 -11.78
C GLY A 96 -7.19 3.95 -10.38
N HIS A 97 -8.51 4.01 -10.21
CA HIS A 97 -9.20 4.36 -8.98
C HIS A 97 -8.75 5.73 -8.45
N ALA A 98 -8.95 6.75 -9.29
CA ALA A 98 -8.40 8.09 -9.09
C ALA A 98 -9.39 9.04 -8.41
N ASP A 99 -8.84 9.92 -7.58
CA ASP A 99 -9.50 11.12 -7.04
C ASP A 99 -8.91 12.37 -7.67
N LEU A 100 -9.74 13.38 -7.93
CA LEU A 100 -9.31 14.70 -8.39
C LEU A 100 -9.30 15.71 -7.25
N ILE A 101 -8.25 16.50 -7.20
CA ILE A 101 -8.11 17.62 -6.28
C ILE A 101 -7.66 18.88 -7.02
N GLN A 102 -8.27 20.02 -6.68
CA GLN A 102 -7.82 21.31 -7.15
C GLN A 102 -6.96 21.99 -6.08
N THR A 103 -5.79 22.48 -6.47
CA THR A 103 -4.92 23.25 -5.58
C THR A 103 -5.48 24.67 -5.36
N LYS A 104 -4.94 25.38 -4.39
CA LYS A 104 -5.30 26.79 -4.12
C LYS A 104 -4.96 27.70 -5.31
N GLU A 105 -3.98 27.32 -6.10
CA GLU A 105 -3.54 28.03 -7.30
C GLU A 105 -4.41 27.73 -8.53
N GLY A 106 -5.34 26.77 -8.42
CA GLY A 106 -6.27 26.39 -9.47
C GLY A 106 -5.83 25.19 -10.32
N ASP A 107 -4.63 24.67 -10.11
CA ASP A 107 -4.15 23.46 -10.79
C ASP A 107 -4.92 22.23 -10.35
N TRP A 108 -5.16 21.30 -11.26
CA TRP A 108 -5.80 20.04 -10.98
C TRP A 108 -4.79 18.90 -10.94
N TRP A 109 -4.94 18.05 -9.93
CA TRP A 109 -4.13 16.85 -9.71
C TRP A 109 -5.03 15.64 -9.50
N ALA A 110 -4.52 14.47 -9.86
CA ALA A 110 -5.14 13.19 -9.58
C ALA A 110 -4.28 12.38 -8.63
N VAL A 111 -4.90 11.87 -7.57
CA VAL A 111 -4.32 10.88 -6.67
C VAL A 111 -4.92 9.53 -7.04
N PHE A 112 -4.11 8.51 -7.25
CA PHE A 112 -4.57 7.21 -7.72
C PHE A 112 -3.69 6.07 -7.21
N LEU A 113 -4.16 4.85 -7.32
CA LEU A 113 -3.36 3.68 -7.01
C LEU A 113 -2.69 3.10 -8.26
N ALA A 114 -1.49 2.58 -8.07
CA ALA A 114 -0.76 1.81 -9.07
C ALA A 114 0.27 0.91 -8.40
N CYS A 115 0.94 0.06 -9.19
CA CYS A 115 1.97 -0.85 -8.72
C CYS A 115 3.30 -0.58 -9.40
N ARG A 116 4.40 -0.83 -8.67
CA ARG A 116 5.77 -0.90 -9.21
C ARG A 116 6.25 -2.35 -9.15
N PRO A 117 6.16 -3.13 -10.24
CA PRO A 117 6.59 -4.51 -10.21
C PRO A 117 8.11 -4.65 -10.20
N ILE A 118 8.62 -5.67 -9.51
CA ILE A 118 9.99 -6.15 -9.63
C ILE A 118 10.06 -7.15 -10.79
N ASN A 119 11.12 -7.07 -11.59
CA ASN A 119 11.33 -7.94 -12.73
C ASN A 119 10.09 -8.00 -13.65
N ASN A 120 9.40 -6.87 -13.80
CA ASN A 120 8.20 -6.69 -14.59
C ASN A 120 7.04 -7.65 -14.25
N LYS A 121 7.08 -8.29 -13.08
CA LYS A 121 6.17 -9.37 -12.73
C LYS A 121 5.64 -9.34 -11.30
N PHE A 122 6.49 -9.04 -10.31
CA PHE A 122 6.14 -9.22 -8.90
C PHE A 122 5.85 -7.87 -8.23
N GLU A 123 4.66 -7.73 -7.67
CA GLU A 123 4.18 -6.49 -7.04
C GLU A 123 4.34 -6.57 -5.52
N ASN A 124 5.59 -6.73 -5.05
CA ASN A 124 5.89 -6.93 -3.63
C ASN A 124 5.48 -5.77 -2.73
N LEU A 125 5.46 -4.54 -3.25
CA LEU A 125 5.00 -3.36 -2.51
C LEU A 125 3.48 -3.25 -2.47
N GLY A 126 2.78 -4.05 -3.28
CA GLY A 126 1.35 -3.95 -3.48
C GLY A 126 0.96 -2.68 -4.23
N ARG A 127 -0.23 -2.17 -3.95
CA ARG A 127 -0.72 -0.92 -4.52
C ARG A 127 -0.19 0.27 -3.73
N GLU A 128 0.41 1.20 -4.43
CA GLU A 128 1.00 2.42 -3.88
C GLU A 128 0.20 3.64 -4.33
N THR A 129 0.34 4.75 -3.63
CA THR A 129 -0.31 6.01 -3.97
C THR A 129 0.56 6.80 -4.95
N PHE A 130 -0.02 7.17 -6.07
CA PHE A 130 0.59 7.99 -7.11
C PHE A 130 -0.11 9.33 -7.23
N LEU A 131 0.61 10.31 -7.78
CA LEU A 131 0.12 11.66 -8.02
C LEU A 131 0.51 12.10 -9.42
N MET A 132 -0.44 12.62 -10.20
CA MET A 132 -0.19 13.20 -11.53
C MET A 132 -0.97 14.49 -11.74
N PRO A 133 -0.45 15.44 -12.56
CA PRO A 133 -1.25 16.58 -13.00
C PRO A 133 -2.39 16.09 -13.91
N VAL A 134 -3.53 16.75 -13.78
CA VAL A 134 -4.68 16.57 -14.66
C VAL A 134 -4.58 17.53 -15.83
N ARG A 135 -4.78 17.04 -17.02
CA ARG A 135 -4.90 17.82 -18.25
C ARG A 135 -6.37 17.89 -18.65
N TRP A 136 -6.74 18.92 -19.38
CA TRP A 136 -8.08 19.11 -19.88
C TRP A 136 -8.09 19.02 -21.40
N SER A 137 -8.99 18.24 -21.93
CA SER A 137 -9.21 18.15 -23.37
C SER A 137 -9.96 19.38 -23.92
N GLU A 138 -9.93 19.58 -25.21
CA GLU A 138 -10.65 20.68 -25.88
C GLU A 138 -12.16 20.63 -25.64
N ASP A 139 -12.73 19.43 -25.52
CA ASP A 139 -14.15 19.20 -25.20
C ASP A 139 -14.43 19.19 -23.67
N GLY A 140 -13.43 19.56 -22.87
CA GLY A 140 -13.55 19.86 -21.44
C GLY A 140 -13.63 18.63 -20.52
N PHE A 141 -13.03 17.49 -20.90
CA PHE A 141 -12.85 16.35 -20.02
C PHE A 141 -11.46 16.34 -19.39
N PRO A 142 -11.35 15.98 -18.08
CA PRO A 142 -10.07 15.79 -17.43
C PRO A 142 -9.49 14.42 -17.81
N TYR A 143 -8.14 14.35 -17.90
CA TYR A 143 -7.43 13.10 -18.12
C TYR A 143 -5.99 13.18 -17.59
N MET A 144 -5.39 12.03 -17.28
CA MET A 144 -4.01 11.89 -16.83
C MET A 144 -3.12 11.30 -17.94
N THR A 145 -3.56 10.20 -18.57
CA THR A 145 -2.83 9.55 -19.66
C THR A 145 -3.74 9.29 -20.86
N GLN A 146 -3.17 9.32 -22.05
CA GLN A 146 -3.85 8.95 -23.30
C GLN A 146 -2.92 8.10 -24.19
N GLY A 147 -3.51 7.15 -24.90
CA GLY A 147 -2.76 6.28 -25.81
C GLY A 147 -1.61 5.55 -25.11
N ASN A 148 -0.38 5.75 -25.61
CA ASN A 148 0.83 5.10 -25.09
C ASN A 148 1.58 5.92 -24.03
N GLU A 149 0.96 6.93 -23.43
CA GLU A 149 1.59 7.72 -22.37
C GLU A 149 1.80 6.90 -21.11
N THR A 150 2.99 7.02 -20.52
CA THR A 150 3.34 6.30 -19.29
C THR A 150 3.10 7.14 -18.06
N VAL A 151 2.70 6.50 -16.97
CA VAL A 151 2.81 7.10 -15.62
C VAL A 151 4.29 7.20 -15.27
N PRO A 152 4.82 8.41 -15.00
CA PRO A 152 6.23 8.59 -14.70
C PRO A 152 6.55 8.14 -13.27
N LEU A 153 7.75 7.58 -13.07
CA LEU A 153 8.25 7.24 -11.74
C LEU A 153 8.54 8.48 -10.89
N ILE A 154 8.97 9.57 -11.53
CA ILE A 154 9.32 10.83 -10.87
C ILE A 154 8.67 11.97 -11.65
N LEU A 155 7.92 12.79 -10.95
CA LEU A 155 7.39 14.06 -11.45
C LEU A 155 8.19 15.23 -10.87
N LYS A 156 8.48 16.19 -11.73
CA LYS A 156 9.06 17.48 -11.32
C LYS A 156 7.95 18.53 -11.37
N ARG A 157 7.71 19.19 -10.26
CA ARG A 157 6.86 20.38 -10.18
C ARG A 157 7.74 21.60 -9.96
N THR A 158 7.67 22.59 -10.87
CA THR A 158 8.34 23.88 -10.72
C THR A 158 7.48 24.83 -9.90
N GLY A 159 8.11 25.81 -9.25
CA GLY A 159 7.38 26.86 -8.49
C GLY A 159 6.89 26.47 -7.10
N VAL A 160 7.11 25.22 -6.67
CA VAL A 160 6.78 24.77 -5.30
C VAL A 160 7.99 24.98 -4.39
N LYS A 161 7.80 25.71 -3.31
CA LYS A 161 8.81 25.81 -2.24
C LYS A 161 8.84 24.47 -1.50
N ARG A 162 10.02 23.86 -1.44
CA ARG A 162 10.21 22.63 -0.66
C ARG A 162 10.06 22.94 0.83
N ASP A 163 9.22 22.17 1.49
CA ASP A 163 9.19 22.15 2.96
C ASP A 163 10.36 21.28 3.45
N ALA A 164 11.31 21.91 4.12
CA ALA A 164 12.51 21.24 4.62
C ALA A 164 12.21 20.31 5.82
N SER A 165 11.05 20.46 6.47
CA SER A 165 10.61 19.58 7.56
C SER A 165 10.08 18.23 7.06
N VAL A 166 9.76 18.12 5.78
CA VAL A 166 9.24 16.87 5.17
C VAL A 166 10.38 16.12 4.50
N THR A 167 10.61 14.91 4.95
CA THR A 167 11.57 13.98 4.35
C THR A 167 10.85 13.05 3.38
N PHE A 168 11.40 12.86 2.18
CA PHE A 168 10.94 11.85 1.22
C PHE A 168 12.11 11.30 0.43
N GLY A 169 11.92 10.08 -0.07
CA GLY A 169 12.93 9.31 -0.75
C GLY A 169 13.58 8.29 0.19
N ASN A 170 14.76 7.87 -0.18
CA ASN A 170 15.51 6.88 0.57
C ASN A 170 16.42 7.60 1.58
N PHE A 171 16.09 7.52 2.85
CA PHE A 171 16.85 8.13 3.95
C PHE A 171 16.90 7.15 5.13
N GLU A 172 17.89 7.33 5.98
CA GLU A 172 18.02 6.57 7.21
C GLU A 172 16.96 7.00 8.23
N GLU A 173 16.36 6.05 8.89
CA GLU A 173 15.36 6.24 9.92
C GLU A 173 15.70 5.36 11.12
N ILE A 174 15.84 5.97 12.28
CA ILE A 174 16.12 5.30 13.54
C ILE A 174 14.89 5.42 14.44
N GLU A 175 14.47 4.29 15.01
CA GLU A 175 13.42 4.22 16.01
C GLU A 175 14.02 3.68 17.30
N ASP A 176 14.08 4.51 18.31
CA ASP A 176 14.62 4.21 19.64
C ASP A 176 13.54 3.83 20.66
N PHE A 177 12.26 3.94 20.27
CA PHE A 177 11.10 3.61 21.11
C PHE A 177 10.99 4.41 22.43
N ASP A 178 11.53 5.62 22.47
CA ASP A 178 11.51 6.49 23.66
C ASP A 178 10.17 7.25 23.81
N ASN A 179 9.30 7.19 22.80
CA ASN A 179 8.00 7.83 22.85
C ASN A 179 6.98 7.03 23.68
N ALA A 180 6.00 7.73 24.25
CA ALA A 180 4.93 7.11 25.02
C ALA A 180 3.97 6.22 24.19
N SER A 181 3.97 6.38 22.88
CA SER A 181 3.16 5.59 21.94
C SER A 181 3.90 5.37 20.64
N LEU A 182 3.59 4.29 19.95
CA LEU A 182 4.07 4.02 18.60
C LEU A 182 3.59 5.10 17.62
N GLY A 183 4.46 5.55 16.74
CA GLY A 183 4.09 6.42 15.63
C GLY A 183 3.14 5.72 14.65
N MET A 184 2.44 6.49 13.81
CA MET A 184 1.45 5.99 12.85
C MET A 184 2.02 5.03 11.78
N GLN A 185 3.34 5.03 11.59
CA GLN A 185 4.03 4.10 10.70
C GLN A 185 4.05 2.66 11.23
N TRP A 186 3.87 2.48 12.53
CA TRP A 186 3.85 1.18 13.18
C TRP A 186 2.43 0.62 13.21
N ILE A 187 2.29 -0.61 12.81
CA ILE A 187 1.02 -1.31 12.74
C ILE A 187 1.13 -2.69 13.37
N THR A 188 0.00 -3.19 13.85
CA THR A 188 -0.17 -4.58 14.30
C THR A 188 -0.94 -5.37 13.26
N LEU A 189 -0.86 -6.67 13.29
CA LEU A 189 -1.54 -7.53 12.33
C LEU A 189 -2.98 -7.81 12.79
N ARG A 190 -3.96 -7.52 11.94
CA ARG A 190 -5.42 -7.76 12.05
C ARG A 190 -6.15 -6.89 13.09
N ALA A 191 -5.64 -6.79 14.30
CA ALA A 191 -6.26 -6.00 15.35
C ALA A 191 -5.20 -5.19 16.11
N PRO A 192 -5.55 -4.08 16.75
CA PRO A 192 -4.67 -3.43 17.71
C PRO A 192 -4.33 -4.43 18.84
N ALA A 193 -3.06 -4.77 18.97
CA ALA A 193 -2.56 -5.74 19.92
C ALA A 193 -1.80 -5.03 21.06
N THR A 194 -2.41 -3.99 21.63
CA THR A 194 -1.76 -3.14 22.64
C THR A 194 -1.40 -3.90 23.92
N GLU A 195 -2.08 -5.00 24.20
CA GLU A 195 -1.77 -5.90 25.33
C GLU A 195 -0.56 -6.80 25.07
N LEU A 196 -0.12 -6.90 23.81
CA LEU A 196 1.02 -7.73 23.40
C LEU A 196 2.33 -6.96 23.26
N TYR A 197 2.32 -5.64 23.48
CA TYR A 197 3.55 -4.85 23.49
C TYR A 197 3.56 -3.78 24.58
N SER A 198 4.75 -3.31 24.91
CA SER A 198 4.97 -2.21 25.87
C SER A 198 6.17 -1.36 25.42
N LEU A 199 6.06 -0.05 25.63
CA LEU A 199 7.15 0.93 25.45
C LEU A 199 7.73 1.39 26.80
N SER A 200 7.18 0.92 27.92
CA SER A 200 7.59 1.33 29.27
C SER A 200 8.29 0.24 30.07
N ASP A 201 8.11 -1.05 29.70
CA ASP A 201 8.71 -2.16 30.44
C ASP A 201 10.24 -2.17 30.38
N THR A 202 10.79 -1.77 29.24
CA THR A 202 12.22 -1.59 29.04
C THR A 202 12.44 -0.30 28.24
N PRO A 203 12.78 0.83 28.89
CA PRO A 203 13.01 2.10 28.19
C PRO A 203 14.01 1.97 27.04
N GLY A 204 13.70 2.59 25.89
CA GLY A 204 14.51 2.47 24.68
C GLY A 204 14.30 1.17 23.89
N PHE A 205 13.24 0.41 24.22
CA PHE A 205 12.89 -0.82 23.52
C PHE A 205 11.39 -0.96 23.33
N LEU A 206 11.02 -1.53 22.19
CA LEU A 206 9.70 -2.14 22.03
C LEU A 206 9.74 -3.55 22.67
N THR A 207 9.10 -3.71 23.81
CA THR A 207 8.95 -5.01 24.47
C THR A 207 7.74 -5.73 23.86
N LEU A 208 7.95 -6.91 23.28
CA LEU A 208 6.88 -7.78 22.79
C LEU A 208 6.65 -8.92 23.79
N LYS A 209 5.40 -9.17 24.11
CA LYS A 209 4.97 -10.28 24.94
C LYS A 209 4.81 -11.52 24.07
N CYS A 210 5.57 -12.58 24.33
CA CYS A 210 5.39 -13.83 23.60
C CYS A 210 3.96 -14.35 23.70
N ALA A 211 3.45 -14.83 22.58
CA ALA A 211 2.11 -15.40 22.47
C ALA A 211 2.18 -16.78 21.79
N ASP A 212 1.21 -17.63 22.06
CA ASP A 212 1.11 -18.97 21.43
C ASP A 212 0.63 -18.92 19.98
N VAL A 213 0.34 -17.72 19.46
CA VAL A 213 -0.15 -17.46 18.12
C VAL A 213 1.00 -16.95 17.26
N SER A 214 1.19 -17.55 16.09
CA SER A 214 2.15 -17.12 15.08
C SER A 214 1.50 -16.26 14.00
N ALA A 215 2.31 -15.53 13.22
CA ALA A 215 1.83 -14.77 12.07
C ALA A 215 1.32 -15.65 10.90
N ALA A 216 1.57 -16.97 10.94
CA ALA A 216 1.01 -17.91 9.98
C ALA A 216 -0.44 -18.30 10.27
N GLU A 217 -0.96 -17.91 11.41
CA GLU A 217 -2.35 -18.16 11.83
C GLU A 217 -3.22 -16.95 11.56
N LYS A 218 -4.54 -17.19 11.40
CA LYS A 218 -5.53 -16.11 11.20
C LYS A 218 -6.03 -15.58 12.55
N ASP A 219 -5.09 -15.22 13.42
CA ASP A 219 -5.34 -14.68 14.74
C ASP A 219 -4.40 -13.48 14.99
N THR A 220 -4.37 -12.93 16.20
CA THR A 220 -3.57 -11.74 16.55
C THR A 220 -2.23 -12.16 17.19
N PRO A 221 -1.12 -12.20 16.44
CA PRO A 221 0.19 -12.53 16.97
C PRO A 221 0.84 -11.33 17.66
N ALA A 222 1.88 -11.58 18.47
CA ALA A 222 2.77 -10.55 18.99
C ALA A 222 3.66 -10.01 17.85
N PHE A 223 3.09 -9.19 16.99
CA PHE A 223 3.72 -8.69 15.76
C PHE A 223 3.47 -7.20 15.57
N VAL A 224 4.53 -6.40 15.67
CA VAL A 224 4.54 -4.97 15.35
C VAL A 224 5.42 -4.77 14.13
N CYS A 225 4.92 -4.08 13.12
CA CYS A 225 5.60 -3.98 11.84
C CYS A 225 5.41 -2.63 11.16
N ARG A 226 6.17 -2.42 10.09
CA ARG A 226 6.04 -1.29 9.17
C ARG A 226 5.82 -1.79 7.76
N ARG A 227 5.14 -1.00 6.94
CA ARG A 227 5.03 -1.26 5.50
C ARG A 227 6.39 -1.11 4.83
N MET A 228 6.75 -2.07 4.00
CA MET A 228 7.88 -1.97 3.10
C MET A 228 7.57 -0.91 2.03
N GLN A 229 8.43 0.10 1.89
CA GLN A 229 8.23 1.24 0.99
C GLN A 229 9.15 1.19 -0.23
N HIS A 230 10.20 0.39 -0.18
CA HIS A 230 11.24 0.31 -1.21
C HIS A 230 11.58 -1.14 -1.54
N HIS A 231 11.88 -1.42 -2.80
CA HIS A 231 12.40 -2.72 -3.21
C HIS A 231 13.81 -2.97 -2.65
N LYS A 232 14.61 -1.91 -2.59
CA LYS A 232 15.96 -1.97 -2.00
C LYS A 232 15.93 -1.29 -0.64
N PHE A 233 16.24 -2.03 0.40
CA PHE A 233 16.30 -1.50 1.76
C PHE A 233 17.23 -2.34 2.63
N GLU A 234 17.66 -1.73 3.72
CA GLU A 234 18.28 -2.41 4.85
C GLU A 234 17.44 -2.17 6.11
N SER A 235 17.30 -3.16 6.94
CA SER A 235 16.66 -3.05 8.24
C SER A 235 17.47 -3.80 9.28
N THR A 236 17.81 -3.14 10.37
CA THR A 236 18.54 -3.73 11.48
C THR A 236 17.74 -3.54 12.76
N THR A 237 17.65 -4.59 13.57
CA THR A 237 17.11 -4.50 14.93
C THR A 237 18.12 -5.00 15.94
N ARG A 238 18.17 -4.30 17.07
CA ARG A 238 18.83 -4.76 18.30
C ARG A 238 17.79 -5.47 19.13
N MET A 239 18.07 -6.71 19.50
CA MET A 239 17.12 -7.56 20.22
C MET A 239 17.74 -8.09 21.51
N LEU A 240 17.00 -7.97 22.62
CA LEU A 240 17.27 -8.65 23.88
C LEU A 240 16.30 -9.82 23.97
N PHE A 241 16.80 -11.04 23.90
CA PHE A 241 15.94 -12.22 23.93
C PHE A 241 16.62 -13.39 24.63
N ASN A 242 15.92 -13.92 25.64
CA ASN A 242 16.37 -15.10 26.37
C ASN A 242 15.26 -16.14 26.40
N PRO A 243 15.18 -17.04 25.40
CA PRO A 243 14.13 -18.05 25.31
C PRO A 243 14.22 -19.02 26.49
N SER A 244 13.07 -19.32 27.11
CA SER A 244 12.98 -20.26 28.23
C SER A 244 12.86 -21.72 27.75
N ASN A 245 12.36 -21.94 26.55
CA ASN A 245 12.20 -23.25 25.93
C ASN A 245 12.42 -23.19 24.40
N GLU A 246 12.45 -24.35 23.75
CA GLU A 246 12.72 -24.47 22.31
C GLU A 246 11.59 -23.92 21.42
N LYS A 247 10.38 -23.76 21.94
CA LYS A 247 9.24 -23.18 21.21
C LYS A 247 9.29 -21.66 21.20
N ASP A 248 9.92 -21.05 22.22
CA ASP A 248 10.06 -19.61 22.29
C ASP A 248 10.94 -19.12 21.16
N LYS A 249 10.44 -18.18 20.35
CA LYS A 249 11.16 -17.58 19.24
C LYS A 249 10.82 -16.11 19.09
N ALA A 250 11.83 -15.31 18.77
CA ALA A 250 11.66 -13.90 18.46
C ALA A 250 12.65 -13.49 17.36
N GLY A 251 12.28 -12.47 16.58
CA GLY A 251 13.16 -11.99 15.50
C GLY A 251 12.48 -11.06 14.54
N MET A 252 12.99 -11.00 13.32
CA MET A 252 12.43 -10.22 12.22
C MET A 252 11.61 -11.10 11.30
N LEU A 253 10.50 -10.54 10.79
CA LEU A 253 9.62 -11.24 9.87
C LEU A 253 9.37 -10.38 8.63
N LEU A 254 9.67 -10.92 7.46
CA LEU A 254 9.17 -10.41 6.19
C LEU A 254 7.83 -11.10 5.90
N PHE A 255 6.76 -10.35 6.02
CA PHE A 255 5.39 -10.86 5.95
C PHE A 255 4.67 -10.35 4.71
N LYS A 256 4.17 -11.25 3.89
CA LYS A 256 3.23 -10.94 2.81
C LYS A 256 1.81 -11.36 3.20
N ASP A 257 1.65 -12.61 3.57
CA ASP A 257 0.42 -13.23 4.09
C ASP A 257 0.78 -14.45 4.95
N GLU A 258 -0.22 -15.18 5.46
CA GLU A 258 -0.03 -16.32 6.36
C GLU A 258 0.82 -17.44 5.74
N LYS A 259 0.82 -17.54 4.40
CA LYS A 259 1.50 -18.61 3.65
C LYS A 259 2.76 -18.15 2.91
N HIS A 260 3.14 -16.87 3.00
CA HIS A 260 4.30 -16.32 2.31
C HIS A 260 5.10 -15.41 3.25
N GLN A 261 6.06 -15.99 3.95
CA GLN A 261 6.85 -15.30 4.97
C GLN A 261 8.29 -15.77 4.96
N TYR A 262 9.19 -14.90 5.42
CA TYR A 262 10.54 -15.26 5.84
C TYR A 262 10.71 -14.85 7.30
N LEU A 263 10.90 -15.83 8.17
CA LEU A 263 11.17 -15.65 9.60
C LEU A 263 12.66 -15.79 9.86
N PHE A 264 13.29 -14.68 10.25
CA PHE A 264 14.68 -14.64 10.72
C PHE A 264 14.66 -14.45 12.23
N ALA A 265 14.90 -15.53 12.97
CA ALA A 265 14.62 -15.57 14.40
C ALA A 265 15.64 -16.36 15.19
N VAL A 266 15.53 -16.24 16.49
CA VAL A 266 16.32 -16.95 17.50
C VAL A 266 15.37 -17.79 18.34
N ASN A 267 15.77 -19.02 18.67
CA ASN A 267 15.13 -19.89 19.68
C ASN A 267 16.17 -20.55 20.59
N ARG A 268 15.70 -21.29 21.59
CA ARG A 268 16.58 -22.12 22.42
C ARG A 268 16.93 -23.42 21.71
N GLN A 269 18.16 -23.88 21.90
CA GLN A 269 18.65 -25.17 21.45
C GLN A 269 19.57 -25.77 22.54
N GLY A 270 18.97 -26.56 23.44
CA GLY A 270 19.68 -27.06 24.62
C GLY A 270 20.18 -25.92 25.51
N GLU A 271 21.49 -25.86 25.75
CA GLU A 271 22.16 -24.78 26.51
C GLU A 271 22.51 -23.56 25.66
N ASN A 272 22.41 -23.69 24.34
CA ASN A 272 22.72 -22.65 23.37
C ASN A 272 21.45 -22.01 22.79
N LYS A 273 21.63 -21.03 21.90
CA LYS A 273 20.60 -20.45 21.06
C LYS A 273 20.88 -20.80 19.60
N SER A 274 19.84 -21.12 18.85
CA SER A 274 19.91 -21.23 17.40
C SER A 274 19.38 -19.96 16.76
N VAL A 275 20.13 -19.40 15.83
CA VAL A 275 19.69 -18.33 14.91
C VAL A 275 19.35 -18.99 13.60
N PHE A 276 18.15 -18.77 13.09
CA PHE A 276 17.70 -19.44 11.89
C PHE A 276 16.91 -18.53 10.94
N LEU A 277 16.98 -18.84 9.66
CA LEU A 277 16.13 -18.28 8.62
C LEU A 277 15.18 -19.37 8.12
N LYS A 278 13.88 -19.16 8.28
CA LYS A 278 12.83 -20.07 7.84
C LYS A 278 11.99 -19.39 6.76
N ARG A 279 11.75 -20.08 5.65
CA ARG A 279 10.70 -19.75 4.68
C ARG A 279 9.42 -20.47 5.07
N ILE A 280 8.32 -19.74 5.12
CA ILE A 280 6.95 -20.24 5.28
C ILE A 280 6.23 -20.03 3.96
N GLY A 281 5.76 -21.12 3.34
CA GLY A 281 5.10 -21.15 2.05
C GLY A 281 4.11 -22.31 2.02
N GLU A 282 3.96 -22.98 0.87
CA GLU A 282 3.22 -24.24 0.77
C GLU A 282 3.79 -25.31 1.71
N SER A 283 5.09 -25.20 2.01
CA SER A 283 5.79 -25.97 3.04
C SER A 283 6.74 -25.07 3.80
N GLU A 284 7.03 -25.43 5.05
CA GLU A 284 8.06 -24.77 5.86
C GLU A 284 9.43 -25.35 5.54
N GLN A 285 10.43 -24.45 5.41
CA GLN A 285 11.81 -24.85 5.15
C GLN A 285 12.78 -23.97 5.93
N ILE A 286 13.69 -24.57 6.69
CA ILE A 286 14.87 -23.89 7.25
C ILE A 286 15.85 -23.70 6.10
N LEU A 287 16.14 -22.45 5.76
CA LEU A 287 17.08 -22.09 4.69
C LEU A 287 18.52 -22.01 5.20
N ALA A 288 18.67 -21.54 6.44
CA ALA A 288 19.97 -21.45 7.10
C ALA A 288 19.77 -21.50 8.62
N SER A 289 20.75 -21.99 9.33
CA SER A 289 20.80 -21.91 10.79
C SER A 289 22.25 -21.91 11.28
N ASP A 290 22.46 -21.27 12.43
CA ASP A 290 23.74 -21.24 13.12
C ASP A 290 23.47 -21.26 14.63
N THR A 291 24.50 -21.58 15.40
CA THR A 291 24.45 -21.72 16.86
C THR A 291 25.26 -20.60 17.50
N ILE A 292 24.67 -19.91 18.46
CA ILE A 292 25.34 -18.90 19.28
C ILE A 292 25.29 -19.32 20.76
N SER A 293 26.16 -18.76 21.56
CA SER A 293 26.21 -19.03 23.00
C SER A 293 24.87 -18.71 23.67
N GLY A 294 24.39 -19.60 24.52
CA GLY A 294 23.20 -19.37 25.34
C GLY A 294 23.27 -18.12 26.22
N ASN A 295 24.49 -17.71 26.61
CA ASN A 295 24.75 -16.52 27.41
C ASN A 295 24.70 -15.21 26.61
N THR A 296 24.57 -15.25 25.29
CA THR A 296 24.43 -14.04 24.45
C THR A 296 23.16 -13.30 24.82
N LYS A 297 23.28 -12.12 25.38
CA LYS A 297 22.16 -11.31 25.84
C LYS A 297 21.59 -10.39 24.76
N GLU A 298 22.47 -9.89 23.88
CA GLU A 298 22.16 -8.90 22.88
C GLU A 298 22.50 -9.44 21.49
N ILE A 299 21.57 -9.32 20.57
CA ILE A 299 21.65 -9.87 19.21
C ILE A 299 21.23 -8.79 18.22
N TYR A 300 22.01 -8.62 17.16
CA TYR A 300 21.67 -7.75 16.06
C TYR A 300 21.24 -8.61 14.86
N LEU A 301 20.02 -8.40 14.42
CA LEU A 301 19.49 -9.02 13.21
C LEU A 301 19.42 -7.98 12.10
N LYS A 302 19.98 -8.31 10.93
CA LYS A 302 19.96 -7.41 9.76
C LYS A 302 19.39 -8.12 8.56
N VAL A 303 18.45 -7.45 7.87
CA VAL A 303 17.88 -7.87 6.60
C VAL A 303 18.25 -6.86 5.53
N ILE A 304 18.70 -7.35 4.38
CA ILE A 304 19.03 -6.54 3.21
C ILE A 304 18.22 -7.07 2.03
N SER A 305 17.46 -6.16 1.39
CA SER A 305 16.79 -6.43 0.12
C SER A 305 17.51 -5.67 -1.00
N GLN A 306 17.77 -6.33 -2.10
CA GLN A 306 18.46 -5.74 -3.26
C GLN A 306 17.52 -5.55 -4.47
N GLY A 307 16.23 -5.83 -4.30
CA GLY A 307 15.20 -5.72 -5.32
C GLY A 307 14.78 -7.03 -5.92
#